data_691d1aaddaea9b8907884c06cd82e8d3
#
_entry.id   691d1aaddaea9b8907884c06cd82e8d3
#
_cell.length_a   1.000
_cell.length_b   1.000
_cell.length_c   1.000
_cell.angle_alpha   90.00
_cell.angle_beta   90.00
_cell.angle_gamma   90.00
#
_symmetry.space_group_name_H-M   'P 1'
#
loop_
_entity.id
_entity.type
_entity.pdbx_description
1 polymer ?
#
loop_
_entity_poly.entity_id
_entity_poly.type
_entity_poly.pdbx_seq_one_letter_code
_entity_poly.pdbx_strand_id
1 'polypeptide(L)'
;MSHSQRYLTQISEIAKALDHEAIERMVAGLVRLRAQGGRLFLLGVGGSAANCSHAVNDFRKIAGIEAYSPCDNVAELTARTNDEGWVTVFDSWLRISRGNEKDAVLVFSVGGGDVAGRVSVNIVRGLDEARRRGMTIYGIVGRDGGHTKQVGDEVVVVPILNPD
;
A
#
# COMPACT_ATOMS: atom_id res chain seq x y z
N MET A 1 -10.75 -8.29 -33.06
CA MET A 1 -11.11 -8.12 -31.63
C MET A 1 -11.10 -6.63 -31.33
N SER A 2 -12.16 -6.08 -30.73
CA SER A 2 -12.23 -4.66 -30.35
C SER A 2 -11.26 -4.34 -29.20
N HIS A 3 -11.00 -3.04 -28.96
CA HIS A 3 -10.17 -2.61 -27.82
C HIS A 3 -10.72 -3.13 -26.48
N SER A 4 -12.01 -2.95 -26.23
CA SER A 4 -12.66 -3.43 -25.01
C SER A 4 -12.59 -4.95 -24.83
N GLN A 5 -12.74 -5.72 -25.91
CA GLN A 5 -12.58 -7.17 -25.83
C GLN A 5 -11.16 -7.59 -25.45
N ARG A 6 -10.13 -6.94 -26.04
CA ARG A 6 -8.72 -7.17 -25.64
C ARG A 6 -8.48 -6.83 -24.19
N TYR A 7 -8.95 -5.67 -23.76
CA TYR A 7 -8.80 -5.21 -22.37
C TYR A 7 -9.42 -6.18 -21.35
N LEU A 8 -10.67 -6.60 -21.61
CA LEU A 8 -11.34 -7.56 -20.72
C LEU A 8 -10.67 -8.95 -20.70
N THR A 9 -10.14 -9.39 -21.86
CA THR A 9 -9.34 -10.62 -21.92
C THR A 9 -8.09 -10.50 -21.05
N GLN A 10 -7.34 -9.40 -21.18
CA GLN A 10 -6.15 -9.14 -20.36
C GLN A 10 -6.45 -9.10 -18.86
N ILE A 11 -7.55 -8.46 -18.43
CA ILE A 11 -7.98 -8.48 -17.03
C ILE A 11 -8.19 -9.92 -16.54
N SER A 12 -8.85 -10.76 -17.34
CA SER A 12 -9.09 -12.15 -16.98
C SER A 12 -7.80 -12.96 -16.87
N GLU A 13 -6.84 -12.72 -17.76
CA GLU A 13 -5.53 -13.36 -17.72
C GLU A 13 -4.70 -12.89 -16.52
N ILE A 14 -4.70 -11.59 -16.21
CA ILE A 14 -4.06 -11.04 -15.01
C ILE A 14 -4.63 -11.69 -13.76
N ALA A 15 -5.95 -11.76 -13.64
CA ALA A 15 -6.62 -12.34 -12.47
C ALA A 15 -6.21 -13.81 -12.26
N LYS A 16 -6.05 -14.59 -13.34
CA LYS A 16 -5.62 -16.00 -13.27
C LYS A 16 -4.14 -16.16 -12.93
N ALA A 17 -3.32 -15.16 -13.26
CA ALA A 17 -1.87 -15.19 -13.06
C ALA A 17 -1.43 -14.58 -11.72
N LEU A 18 -2.37 -14.05 -10.92
CA LEU A 18 -2.05 -13.57 -9.57
C LEU A 18 -1.54 -14.72 -8.69
N ASP A 19 -0.58 -14.41 -7.82
CA ASP A 19 -0.11 -15.34 -6.78
C ASP A 19 -1.18 -15.46 -5.68
N HIS A 20 -2.00 -16.50 -5.80
CA HIS A 20 -3.07 -16.80 -4.85
C HIS A 20 -2.53 -17.10 -3.45
N GLU A 21 -1.37 -17.74 -3.35
CA GLU A 21 -0.77 -18.07 -2.06
C GLU A 21 -0.30 -16.81 -1.33
N ALA A 22 0.28 -15.83 -2.05
CA ALA A 22 0.63 -14.54 -1.46
C ALA A 22 -0.62 -13.79 -0.94
N ILE A 23 -1.73 -13.87 -1.67
CA ILE A 23 -3.02 -13.30 -1.22
C ILE A 23 -3.46 -13.98 0.08
N GLU A 24 -3.46 -15.30 0.14
CA GLU A 24 -3.88 -16.04 1.34
C GLU A 24 -2.96 -15.77 2.55
N ARG A 25 -1.64 -15.67 2.34
CA ARG A 25 -0.71 -15.29 3.41
C ARG A 25 -0.96 -13.86 3.91
N MET A 26 -1.24 -12.91 3.03
CA MET A 26 -1.62 -11.54 3.39
C MET A 26 -2.93 -11.53 4.20
N VAL A 27 -3.96 -12.25 3.75
CA VAL A 27 -5.24 -12.39 4.48
C VAL A 27 -5.00 -12.96 5.88
N ALA A 28 -4.23 -14.04 5.99
CA ALA A 28 -3.89 -14.62 7.29
C ALA A 28 -3.16 -13.62 8.21
N GLY A 29 -2.28 -12.79 7.64
CA GLY A 29 -1.61 -11.71 8.34
C GLY A 29 -2.57 -10.64 8.85
N LEU A 30 -3.52 -10.21 8.03
CA LEU A 30 -4.56 -9.23 8.41
C LEU A 30 -5.51 -9.79 9.49
N VAL A 31 -5.80 -11.09 9.46
CA VAL A 31 -6.58 -11.76 10.53
C VAL A 31 -5.80 -11.72 11.85
N ARG A 32 -4.49 -11.99 11.83
CA ARG A 32 -3.63 -11.88 13.03
C ARG A 32 -3.56 -10.44 13.54
N LEU A 33 -3.39 -9.46 12.64
CA LEU A 33 -3.40 -8.04 12.99
C LEU A 33 -4.66 -7.65 13.75
N ARG A 34 -5.83 -8.06 13.25
CA ARG A 34 -7.12 -7.83 13.91
C ARG A 34 -7.17 -8.50 15.29
N ALA A 35 -6.76 -9.75 15.38
CA ALA A 35 -6.83 -10.52 16.62
C ALA A 35 -5.97 -9.94 17.75
N GLN A 36 -4.84 -9.30 17.42
CA GLN A 36 -3.94 -8.66 18.39
C GLN A 36 -4.29 -7.17 18.65
N GLY A 37 -5.35 -6.64 18.04
CA GLY A 37 -5.76 -5.24 18.19
C GLY A 37 -4.78 -4.26 17.53
N GLY A 38 -4.04 -4.68 16.51
CA GLY A 38 -3.16 -3.82 15.72
C GLY A 38 -3.91 -2.95 14.73
N ARG A 39 -3.27 -1.88 14.29
CA ARG A 39 -3.82 -0.91 13.32
C ARG A 39 -3.24 -1.14 11.93
N LEU A 40 -4.04 -0.86 10.91
CA LEU A 40 -3.63 -0.92 9.52
C LEU A 40 -3.48 0.50 8.95
N PHE A 41 -2.28 0.85 8.48
CA PHE A 41 -2.00 2.12 7.84
C PHE A 41 -1.86 1.94 6.32
N LEU A 42 -2.73 2.60 5.54
CA LEU A 42 -2.76 2.45 4.10
C LEU A 42 -2.04 3.61 3.41
N LEU A 43 -1.04 3.28 2.60
CA LEU A 43 -0.22 4.25 1.88
C LEU A 43 -0.42 4.13 0.37
N GLY A 44 -0.70 5.26 -0.27
CA GLY A 44 -0.85 5.34 -1.72
C GLY A 44 -0.77 6.78 -2.22
N VAL A 45 -0.54 6.95 -3.52
CA VAL A 45 -0.42 8.27 -4.17
C VAL A 45 -1.37 8.35 -5.36
N GLY A 46 -2.03 9.48 -5.54
CA GLY A 46 -2.96 9.70 -6.65
C GLY A 46 -4.17 8.75 -6.58
N GLY A 47 -4.45 8.01 -7.66
CA GLY A 47 -5.52 7.01 -7.70
C GLY A 47 -5.37 5.93 -6.63
N SER A 48 -4.14 5.54 -6.31
CA SER A 48 -3.86 4.61 -5.22
C SER A 48 -4.24 5.19 -3.85
N ALA A 49 -4.10 6.51 -3.63
CA ALA A 49 -4.57 7.16 -2.41
C ALA A 49 -6.10 7.08 -2.29
N ALA A 50 -6.83 7.29 -3.39
CA ALA A 50 -8.28 7.12 -3.41
C ALA A 50 -8.70 5.68 -3.06
N ASN A 51 -7.98 4.68 -3.59
CA ASN A 51 -8.18 3.28 -3.22
C ASN A 51 -7.87 3.03 -1.74
N CYS A 52 -6.85 3.66 -1.17
CA CYS A 52 -6.55 3.59 0.26
C CYS A 52 -7.71 4.13 1.11
N SER A 53 -8.22 5.32 0.78
CA SER A 53 -9.36 5.93 1.51
C SER A 53 -10.61 5.03 1.45
N HIS A 54 -10.91 4.45 0.29
CA HIS A 54 -12.00 3.48 0.18
C HIS A 54 -11.76 2.23 1.03
N ALA A 55 -10.57 1.65 0.93
CA ALA A 55 -10.20 0.45 1.68
C ALA A 55 -10.21 0.69 3.21
N VAL A 56 -9.82 1.88 3.70
CA VAL A 56 -9.96 2.26 5.12
C VAL A 56 -11.39 2.07 5.59
N ASN A 57 -12.38 2.56 4.82
CA ASN A 57 -13.79 2.37 5.15
C ASN A 57 -14.16 0.89 5.27
N ASP A 58 -13.76 0.07 4.31
CA ASP A 58 -14.11 -1.35 4.27
C ASP A 58 -13.41 -2.16 5.37
N PHE A 59 -12.13 -1.90 5.62
CA PHE A 59 -11.41 -2.54 6.73
C PHE A 59 -12.05 -2.21 8.08
N ARG A 60 -12.46 -0.95 8.29
CA ARG A 60 -13.14 -0.54 9.53
C ARG A 60 -14.55 -1.10 9.63
N LYS A 61 -15.38 -0.92 8.61
CA LYS A 61 -16.81 -1.21 8.64
C LYS A 61 -17.11 -2.70 8.50
N ILE A 62 -16.38 -3.41 7.63
CA ILE A 62 -16.66 -4.78 7.25
C ILE A 62 -15.73 -5.75 7.97
N ALA A 63 -14.43 -5.50 7.94
CA ALA A 63 -13.44 -6.41 8.51
C ALA A 63 -13.19 -6.20 10.01
N GLY A 64 -13.66 -5.10 10.61
CA GLY A 64 -13.44 -4.80 12.02
C GLY A 64 -11.97 -4.57 12.37
N ILE A 65 -11.19 -4.02 11.45
CA ILE A 65 -9.79 -3.64 11.63
C ILE A 65 -9.71 -2.13 11.78
N GLU A 66 -9.05 -1.64 12.82
CA GLU A 66 -8.73 -0.22 12.96
C GLU A 66 -7.77 0.19 11.84
N ALA A 67 -8.23 1.05 10.92
CA ALA A 67 -7.49 1.42 9.72
C ALA A 67 -7.50 2.92 9.47
N TYR A 68 -6.41 3.46 8.89
CA TYR A 68 -6.21 4.87 8.59
C TYR A 68 -5.40 5.07 7.31
N SER A 69 -5.59 6.22 6.65
CA SER A 69 -4.71 6.68 5.56
C SER A 69 -4.25 8.11 5.80
N PRO A 70 -2.96 8.43 5.60
CA PRO A 70 -2.46 9.80 5.70
C PRO A 70 -3.16 10.79 4.76
N CYS A 71 -3.74 10.28 3.66
CA CYS A 71 -4.40 11.11 2.65
C CYS A 71 -5.83 11.52 3.04
N ASP A 72 -6.40 10.96 4.10
CA ASP A 72 -7.78 11.25 4.52
C ASP A 72 -7.90 12.61 5.25
N ASN A 73 -6.80 13.10 5.83
CA ASN A 73 -6.74 14.45 6.41
C ASN A 73 -6.01 15.39 5.43
N VAL A 74 -6.78 16.06 4.59
CA VAL A 74 -6.24 16.97 3.57
C VAL A 74 -5.49 18.16 4.20
N ALA A 75 -5.88 18.62 5.38
CA ALA A 75 -5.22 19.72 6.06
C ALA A 75 -3.81 19.31 6.52
N GLU A 76 -3.65 18.16 7.16
CA GLU A 76 -2.35 17.65 7.57
C GLU A 76 -1.46 17.35 6.36
N LEU A 77 -2.01 16.68 5.33
CA LEU A 77 -1.29 16.35 4.11
C LEU A 77 -0.71 17.60 3.43
N THR A 78 -1.54 18.64 3.27
CA THR A 78 -1.11 19.87 2.58
C THR A 78 -0.16 20.71 3.43
N ALA A 79 -0.36 20.80 4.74
CA ALA A 79 0.55 21.49 5.66
C ALA A 79 1.93 20.81 5.64
N ARG A 80 2.01 19.48 5.81
CA ARG A 80 3.28 18.76 5.73
C ARG A 80 3.97 18.90 4.39
N THR A 81 3.20 18.87 3.29
CA THR A 81 3.76 19.06 1.95
C THR A 81 4.40 20.44 1.81
N ASN A 82 3.75 21.48 2.34
CA ASN A 82 4.23 22.87 2.28
C ASN A 82 5.44 23.10 3.18
N ASP A 83 5.44 22.57 4.39
CA ASP A 83 6.40 22.91 5.44
C ASP A 83 7.59 21.96 5.49
N GLU A 84 7.37 20.66 5.23
CA GLU A 84 8.36 19.59 5.36
C GLU A 84 8.71 18.94 4.00
N GLY A 85 7.92 19.20 2.96
CA GLY A 85 8.06 18.65 1.62
C GLY A 85 7.34 17.31 1.43
N TRP A 86 6.88 17.08 0.20
CA TRP A 86 6.10 15.90 -0.21
C TRP A 86 6.75 14.56 0.14
N VAL A 87 8.07 14.50 0.14
CA VAL A 87 8.80 13.25 0.39
C VAL A 87 8.69 12.75 1.84
N THR A 88 8.31 13.63 2.78
CA THR A 88 8.25 13.31 4.22
C THR A 88 6.84 13.00 4.72
N VAL A 89 5.82 13.15 3.89
CA VAL A 89 4.41 13.09 4.34
C VAL A 89 4.06 11.76 5.01
N PHE A 90 4.58 10.63 4.56
CA PHE A 90 4.22 9.33 5.10
C PHE A 90 5.07 8.91 6.30
N ASP A 91 6.39 9.13 6.25
CA ASP A 91 7.26 8.78 7.38
C ASP A 91 6.97 9.65 8.61
N SER A 92 6.78 10.95 8.41
CA SER A 92 6.40 11.87 9.48
C SER A 92 5.03 11.53 10.08
N TRP A 93 4.07 11.18 9.22
CA TRP A 93 2.74 10.77 9.67
C TRP A 93 2.76 9.47 10.49
N LEU A 94 3.47 8.43 10.02
CA LEU A 94 3.64 7.17 10.76
C LEU A 94 4.34 7.38 12.10
N ARG A 95 5.29 8.32 12.16
CA ARG A 95 6.02 8.67 13.38
C ARG A 95 5.10 9.27 14.44
N ILE A 96 4.25 10.23 14.05
CA ILE A 96 3.29 10.86 14.96
C ILE A 96 2.17 9.91 15.37
N SER A 97 1.76 9.02 14.46
CA SER A 97 0.79 7.96 14.73
C SER A 97 1.33 6.88 15.68
N ARG A 98 2.63 6.96 16.06
CA ARG A 98 3.28 6.01 16.96
C ARG A 98 3.10 4.56 16.53
N GLY A 99 3.26 4.30 15.23
CA GLY A 99 3.24 2.94 14.69
C GLY A 99 4.24 2.05 15.43
N ASN A 100 3.91 0.79 15.65
CA ASN A 100 4.72 -0.15 16.42
C ASN A 100 4.56 -1.58 15.87
N GLU A 101 5.22 -2.55 16.51
CA GLU A 101 5.28 -3.94 16.06
C GLU A 101 3.95 -4.70 16.00
N LYS A 102 2.88 -4.16 16.60
CA LYS A 102 1.53 -4.71 16.48
C LYS A 102 0.79 -4.21 15.25
N ASP A 103 1.28 -3.13 14.64
CA ASP A 103 0.64 -2.47 13.52
C ASP A 103 1.18 -3.00 12.18
N ALA A 104 0.46 -2.70 11.11
CA ALA A 104 0.89 -3.00 9.76
C ALA A 104 0.71 -1.80 8.81
N VAL A 105 1.49 -1.78 7.75
CA VAL A 105 1.33 -0.90 6.59
C VAL A 105 0.84 -1.74 5.41
N LEU A 106 -0.12 -1.23 4.64
CA LEU A 106 -0.52 -1.78 3.35
C LEU A 106 -0.33 -0.72 2.26
N VAL A 107 0.50 -1.04 1.27
CA VAL A 107 0.81 -0.14 0.15
C VAL A 107 -0.03 -0.51 -1.07
N PHE A 108 -0.70 0.48 -1.64
CA PHE A 108 -1.22 0.42 -3.01
C PHE A 108 -0.36 1.30 -3.90
N SER A 109 0.27 0.73 -4.92
CA SER A 109 1.14 1.50 -5.82
C SER A 109 1.33 0.79 -7.15
N VAL A 110 1.32 1.55 -8.25
CA VAL A 110 1.61 1.00 -9.58
C VAL A 110 3.04 0.50 -9.68
N GLY A 111 4.01 1.19 -9.08
CA GLY A 111 5.44 0.85 -9.19
C GLY A 111 6.11 0.47 -7.87
N GLY A 112 5.38 0.50 -6.73
CA GLY A 112 5.94 0.12 -5.44
C GLY A 112 6.99 1.05 -4.81
N GLY A 113 7.26 2.20 -5.44
CA GLY A 113 8.34 3.13 -5.07
C GLY A 113 9.69 2.75 -5.65
N ASP A 114 10.45 3.76 -6.11
CA ASP A 114 11.76 3.58 -6.72
C ASP A 114 12.75 4.59 -6.13
N VAL A 115 13.78 4.07 -5.44
CA VAL A 115 14.83 4.85 -4.82
C VAL A 115 15.73 5.50 -5.90
N ALA A 116 16.16 4.73 -6.89
CA ALA A 116 17.09 5.19 -7.92
C ALA A 116 16.41 6.15 -8.89
N GLY A 117 15.20 5.83 -9.35
CA GLY A 117 14.40 6.68 -10.24
C GLY A 117 13.70 7.83 -9.53
N ARG A 118 13.78 7.91 -8.20
CA ARG A 118 13.15 8.96 -7.37
C ARG A 118 11.64 9.06 -7.57
N VAL A 119 10.97 7.92 -7.82
CA VAL A 119 9.52 7.84 -7.99
C VAL A 119 8.87 7.38 -6.70
N SER A 120 7.83 8.12 -6.27
CA SER A 120 7.09 7.83 -5.02
C SER A 120 8.02 7.66 -3.80
N VAL A 121 9.00 8.56 -3.66
CA VAL A 121 9.98 8.53 -2.56
C VAL A 121 9.31 8.64 -1.19
N ASN A 122 8.16 9.28 -1.11
CA ASN A 122 7.32 9.29 0.10
C ASN A 122 6.87 7.89 0.53
N ILE A 123 6.51 7.00 -0.43
CA ILE A 123 6.23 5.59 -0.13
C ILE A 123 7.49 4.90 0.39
N VAL A 124 8.63 5.07 -0.29
CA VAL A 124 9.92 4.51 0.13
C VAL A 124 10.21 4.89 1.58
N ARG A 125 10.19 6.19 1.91
CA ARG A 125 10.44 6.67 3.28
C ARG A 125 9.43 6.17 4.30
N GLY A 126 8.14 6.09 3.91
CA GLY A 126 7.11 5.52 4.77
C GLY A 126 7.39 4.04 5.10
N LEU A 127 7.84 3.26 4.12
CA LEU A 127 8.21 1.85 4.30
C LEU A 127 9.47 1.68 5.17
N ASP A 128 10.47 2.52 4.96
CA ASP A 128 11.69 2.53 5.80
C ASP A 128 11.35 2.85 7.26
N GLU A 129 10.46 3.81 7.50
CA GLU A 129 9.98 4.13 8.85
C GLU A 129 9.15 2.99 9.45
N ALA A 130 8.27 2.35 8.67
CA ALA A 130 7.50 1.19 9.11
C ALA A 130 8.43 0.05 9.54
N ARG A 131 9.44 -0.26 8.72
CA ARG A 131 10.45 -1.28 9.02
C ARG A 131 11.24 -0.95 10.29
N ARG A 132 11.67 0.30 10.43
CA ARG A 132 12.38 0.76 11.64
C ARG A 132 11.56 0.58 12.92
N ARG A 133 10.24 0.61 12.81
CA ARG A 133 9.29 0.42 13.92
C ARG A 133 8.85 -1.01 14.12
N GLY A 134 9.36 -1.96 13.35
CA GLY A 134 8.98 -3.37 13.41
C GLY A 134 7.56 -3.66 12.92
N MET A 135 6.96 -2.74 12.17
CA MET A 135 5.62 -2.93 11.60
C MET A 135 5.66 -3.97 10.48
N THR A 136 4.60 -4.77 10.36
CA THR A 136 4.44 -5.67 9.20
C THR A 136 4.13 -4.86 7.95
N ILE A 137 4.74 -5.22 6.83
CA ILE A 137 4.59 -4.52 5.55
C ILE A 137 3.89 -5.41 4.54
N TYR A 138 2.72 -4.98 4.09
CA TYR A 138 1.96 -5.57 3.00
C TYR A 138 1.99 -4.67 1.77
N GLY A 139 1.83 -5.25 0.58
CA GLY A 139 1.71 -4.47 -0.66
C GLY A 139 0.87 -5.15 -1.72
N ILE A 140 0.12 -4.33 -2.48
CA ILE A 140 -0.48 -4.71 -3.75
C ILE A 140 0.08 -3.73 -4.78
N VAL A 141 0.98 -4.21 -5.62
CA VAL A 141 1.80 -3.39 -6.50
C VAL A 141 1.85 -3.98 -7.91
N GLY A 142 2.17 -3.15 -8.88
CA GLY A 142 2.40 -3.57 -10.26
C GLY A 142 3.88 -3.55 -10.63
N ARG A 143 4.16 -3.62 -11.93
CA ARG A 143 5.51 -3.63 -12.51
C ARG A 143 6.37 -4.73 -11.86
N ASP A 144 7.58 -4.39 -11.43
CA ASP A 144 8.51 -5.29 -10.72
C ASP A 144 8.30 -5.30 -9.20
N GLY A 145 7.37 -4.48 -8.71
CA GLY A 145 7.04 -4.33 -7.30
C GLY A 145 7.86 -3.28 -6.55
N GLY A 146 8.93 -2.76 -7.15
CA GLY A 146 9.78 -1.70 -6.62
C GLY A 146 10.28 -1.95 -5.19
N HIS A 147 10.47 -0.86 -4.46
CA HIS A 147 10.94 -0.90 -3.06
C HIS A 147 9.98 -1.68 -2.14
N THR A 148 8.66 -1.57 -2.38
CA THR A 148 7.66 -2.31 -1.61
C THR A 148 7.92 -3.81 -1.62
N LYS A 149 8.23 -4.39 -2.78
CA LYS A 149 8.56 -5.83 -2.90
C LYS A 149 9.86 -6.19 -2.19
N GLN A 150 10.83 -5.28 -2.18
CA GLN A 150 12.15 -5.55 -1.57
C GLN A 150 12.09 -5.60 -0.05
N VAL A 151 11.20 -4.83 0.59
CA VAL A 151 11.12 -4.69 2.03
C VAL A 151 9.87 -5.26 2.66
N GLY A 152 8.88 -5.66 1.84
CA GLY A 152 7.59 -6.16 2.31
C GLY A 152 7.65 -7.60 2.79
N ASP A 153 6.82 -7.92 3.78
CA ASP A 153 6.66 -9.28 4.32
C ASP A 153 5.77 -10.13 3.42
N GLU A 154 4.66 -9.56 2.93
CA GLU A 154 3.78 -10.20 1.95
C GLU A 154 3.34 -9.19 0.89
N VAL A 155 3.76 -9.42 -0.34
CA VAL A 155 3.51 -8.49 -1.45
C VAL A 155 2.92 -9.21 -2.66
N VAL A 156 1.71 -8.82 -3.03
CA VAL A 156 1.07 -9.26 -4.26
C VAL A 156 1.53 -8.36 -5.40
N VAL A 157 2.24 -8.93 -6.36
CA VAL A 157 2.66 -8.21 -7.58
C VAL A 157 1.70 -8.54 -8.71
N VAL A 158 0.98 -7.52 -9.18
CA VAL A 158 0.06 -7.65 -10.32
C VAL A 158 0.88 -7.83 -11.60
N PRO A 159 0.75 -8.96 -12.31
CA PRO A 159 1.56 -9.24 -13.49
C PRO A 159 1.27 -8.26 -14.62
N ILE A 160 2.29 -7.90 -15.37
CA ILE A 160 2.17 -7.09 -16.60
C ILE A 160 2.01 -8.05 -17.77
N LEU A 161 0.89 -7.97 -18.48
CA LEU A 161 0.67 -8.71 -19.72
C LEU A 161 0.92 -7.85 -20.95
N ASN A 162 0.84 -6.53 -20.81
CA ASN A 162 1.13 -5.57 -21.87
C ASN A 162 1.90 -4.39 -21.27
N PRO A 163 3.14 -4.14 -21.72
CA PRO A 163 3.97 -3.04 -21.21
C PRO A 163 3.58 -1.64 -21.72
N ASP A 164 2.61 -1.52 -22.65
CA ASP A 164 2.18 -0.27 -23.26
C ASP A 164 1.15 0.49 -22.42
#